data_12abc267fc3d67bbe0439f72dff6ca36
#
_entry.id   12abc267fc3d67bbe0439f72dff6ca36
#
_cell.length_a   1.000
_cell.length_b   1.000
_cell.length_c   1.000
_cell.angle_alpha   90.00
_cell.angle_beta   90.00
_cell.angle_gamma   90.00
#
_symmetry.space_group_name_H-M   'P 1'
#
loop_
_entity.id
_entity.type
_entity.pdbx_description
1 polymer ?
#
loop_
_entity_poly.entity_id
_entity_poly.type
_entity_poly.pdbx_seq_one_letter_code
_entity_poly.pdbx_strand_id
1 'polypeptide(L)'
;AAAQALELAARDIYASAVSRKSKSEEEQGLLELMHSHHTAYEQSLNGVLSKRAATERNTEAYTKFFALLSDASKLWTTLLELENTAIATHTAIIERLTSAKHAALLASITTIEARHAAMLASLTSTNLDLALENTAQSLVKQ
;
A
#
# COMPACT_ATOMS: atom_id res chain seq x y z
N ALA A 1 13.08 -4.75 -6.62
CA ALA A 1 12.09 -5.83 -6.70
C ALA A 1 11.16 -5.87 -5.48
N ALA A 2 11.69 -5.80 -4.21
CA ALA A 2 10.85 -5.95 -3.01
C ALA A 2 9.72 -4.89 -2.92
N ALA A 3 10.03 -3.61 -3.14
CA ALA A 3 9.01 -2.57 -3.19
C ALA A 3 7.94 -2.85 -4.26
N GLN A 4 8.35 -3.22 -5.47
CA GLN A 4 7.43 -3.55 -6.55
C GLN A 4 6.56 -4.77 -6.22
N ALA A 5 7.12 -5.81 -5.59
CA ALA A 5 6.36 -6.98 -5.18
C ALA A 5 5.28 -6.62 -4.14
N LEU A 6 5.55 -5.63 -3.28
CA LEU A 6 4.56 -5.10 -2.34
C LEU A 6 3.47 -4.30 -3.06
N GLU A 7 3.83 -3.47 -4.04
CA GLU A 7 2.85 -2.74 -4.86
C GLU A 7 1.94 -3.68 -5.66
N LEU A 8 2.48 -4.78 -6.19
CA LEU A 8 1.68 -5.84 -6.81
C LEU A 8 0.66 -6.45 -5.83
N ALA A 9 1.07 -6.69 -4.58
CA ALA A 9 0.17 -7.18 -3.55
C ALA A 9 -0.90 -6.15 -3.17
N ALA A 10 -0.52 -4.90 -2.97
CA ALA A 10 -1.44 -3.81 -2.67
C ALA A 10 -2.46 -3.60 -3.79
N ARG A 11 -2.02 -3.52 -5.04
CA ARG A 11 -2.90 -3.45 -6.22
C ARG A 11 -3.97 -4.56 -6.20
N ASP A 12 -3.56 -5.81 -5.98
CA ASP A 12 -4.46 -6.96 -6.02
C ASP A 12 -5.42 -6.97 -4.80
N ILE A 13 -4.98 -6.47 -3.64
CA ILE A 13 -5.81 -6.29 -2.45
C ILE A 13 -6.86 -5.20 -2.70
N TYR A 14 -6.47 -4.06 -3.27
CA TYR A 14 -7.41 -2.99 -3.63
C TYR A 14 -8.38 -3.43 -4.73
N ALA A 15 -7.96 -4.20 -5.72
CA ALA A 15 -8.86 -4.80 -6.71
C ALA A 15 -9.94 -5.67 -6.04
N SER A 16 -9.56 -6.44 -5.02
CA SER A 16 -10.49 -7.24 -4.23
C SER A 16 -11.44 -6.35 -3.40
N ALA A 17 -10.95 -5.24 -2.84
CA ALA A 17 -11.77 -4.28 -2.11
C ALA A 17 -12.79 -3.59 -3.03
N VAL A 18 -12.37 -3.15 -4.22
CA VAL A 18 -13.22 -2.54 -5.26
C VAL A 18 -14.35 -3.47 -5.67
N SER A 19 -14.09 -4.77 -5.82
CA SER A 19 -15.09 -5.75 -6.26
C SER A 19 -16.18 -6.06 -5.23
N ARG A 20 -16.03 -5.62 -3.97
CA ARG A 20 -17.00 -5.89 -2.91
C ARG A 20 -18.27 -5.04 -3.08
N LYS A 21 -19.42 -5.66 -2.78
CA LYS A 21 -20.72 -4.98 -2.71
C LYS A 21 -20.87 -4.22 -1.38
N SER A 22 -21.83 -3.31 -1.31
CA SER A 22 -22.20 -2.56 -0.09
C SER A 22 -21.25 -1.42 0.28
N LYS A 23 -20.95 -0.56 -0.71
CA LYS A 23 -20.23 0.71 -0.53
C LYS A 23 -21.07 1.85 -1.13
N SER A 24 -20.89 3.06 -0.62
CA SER A 24 -21.40 4.26 -1.27
C SER A 24 -20.64 4.53 -2.59
N GLU A 25 -21.17 5.37 -3.46
CA GLU A 25 -20.47 5.79 -4.69
C GLU A 25 -19.14 6.49 -4.35
N GLU A 26 -19.11 7.28 -3.28
CA GLU A 26 -17.90 7.97 -2.83
C GLU A 26 -16.84 6.98 -2.34
N GLU A 27 -17.21 6.00 -1.52
CA GLU A 27 -16.31 4.93 -1.06
C GLU A 27 -15.80 4.08 -2.23
N GLN A 28 -16.66 3.77 -3.18
CA GLN A 28 -16.27 3.04 -4.38
C GLN A 28 -15.26 3.82 -5.20
N GLY A 29 -15.52 5.10 -5.46
CA GLY A 29 -14.62 6.00 -6.20
C GLY A 29 -13.27 6.17 -5.50
N LEU A 30 -13.25 6.24 -4.16
CA LEU A 30 -12.02 6.30 -3.36
C LEU A 30 -11.17 5.03 -3.55
N LEU A 31 -11.78 3.86 -3.45
CA LEU A 31 -11.08 2.58 -3.62
C LEU A 31 -10.54 2.40 -5.04
N GLU A 32 -11.31 2.79 -6.06
CA GLU A 32 -10.88 2.76 -7.45
C GLU A 32 -9.69 3.69 -7.70
N LEU A 33 -9.69 4.88 -7.10
CA LEU A 33 -8.57 5.82 -7.18
C LEU A 33 -7.32 5.23 -6.52
N MET A 34 -7.42 4.69 -5.31
CA MET A 34 -6.28 4.09 -4.60
C MET A 34 -5.75 2.87 -5.37
N HIS A 35 -6.62 2.02 -5.92
CA HIS A 35 -6.24 0.91 -6.80
C HIS A 35 -5.45 1.41 -8.03
N SER A 36 -5.90 2.49 -8.67
CA SER A 36 -5.22 3.08 -9.81
C SER A 36 -3.82 3.61 -9.46
N HIS A 37 -3.66 4.18 -8.26
CA HIS A 37 -2.37 4.64 -7.75
C HIS A 37 -1.39 3.48 -7.58
N HIS A 38 -1.77 2.39 -6.90
CA HIS A 38 -0.90 1.22 -6.74
C HIS A 38 -0.55 0.56 -8.08
N THR A 39 -1.47 0.56 -9.03
CA THR A 39 -1.19 0.11 -10.40
C THR A 39 -0.11 0.98 -11.06
N ALA A 40 -0.21 2.30 -10.94
CA ALA A 40 0.78 3.23 -11.49
C ALA A 40 2.14 3.11 -10.79
N TYR A 41 2.17 2.87 -9.48
CA TYR A 41 3.41 2.69 -8.72
C TYR A 41 4.13 1.40 -9.12
N GLU A 42 3.39 0.30 -9.21
CA GLU A 42 3.92 -0.96 -9.70
C GLU A 42 4.56 -0.79 -11.09
N GLN A 43 3.86 -0.16 -12.03
CA GLN A 43 4.36 0.09 -13.38
C GLN A 43 5.60 0.99 -13.39
N SER A 44 5.64 2.03 -12.55
CA SER A 44 6.79 2.92 -12.43
C SER A 44 8.01 2.19 -11.89
N LEU A 45 7.84 1.36 -10.87
CA LEU A 45 8.90 0.53 -10.31
C LEU A 45 9.35 -0.54 -11.30
N ASN A 46 8.43 -1.16 -12.03
CA ASN A 46 8.73 -2.10 -13.12
C ASN A 46 9.64 -1.45 -14.17
N GLY A 47 9.29 -0.25 -14.61
CA GLY A 47 10.07 0.50 -15.59
C GLY A 47 11.51 0.76 -15.17
N VAL A 48 11.74 1.15 -13.91
CA VAL A 48 13.10 1.42 -13.40
C VAL A 48 13.89 0.16 -13.07
N LEU A 49 13.22 -0.94 -12.72
CA LEU A 49 13.86 -2.21 -12.40
C LEU A 49 14.22 -3.01 -13.66
N SER A 50 13.45 -2.85 -14.73
CA SER A 50 13.66 -3.54 -16.00
C SER A 50 13.79 -5.07 -15.80
N LYS A 51 14.90 -5.68 -16.19
CA LYS A 51 15.15 -7.13 -16.04
C LYS A 51 15.17 -7.63 -14.59
N ARG A 52 15.26 -6.72 -13.61
CA ARG A 52 15.22 -7.03 -12.16
C ARG A 52 13.85 -6.83 -11.54
N ALA A 53 12.85 -6.57 -12.37
CA ALA A 53 11.47 -6.40 -11.92
C ALA A 53 10.97 -7.66 -11.21
N ALA A 54 10.08 -7.47 -10.24
CA ALA A 54 9.40 -8.58 -9.59
C ALA A 54 8.45 -9.25 -10.60
N THR A 55 8.47 -10.56 -10.64
CA THR A 55 7.54 -11.37 -11.46
C THR A 55 6.29 -11.78 -10.68
N GLU A 56 6.38 -11.70 -9.34
CA GLU A 56 5.30 -12.10 -8.43
C GLU A 56 5.11 -11.04 -7.35
N ARG A 57 3.88 -10.96 -6.85
CA ARG A 57 3.54 -10.12 -5.70
C ARG A 57 4.15 -10.65 -4.41
N ASN A 58 4.24 -9.80 -3.40
CA ASN A 58 4.61 -10.23 -2.06
C ASN A 58 3.50 -11.14 -1.49
N THR A 59 3.79 -12.45 -1.43
CA THR A 59 2.80 -13.47 -1.03
C THR A 59 2.42 -13.34 0.45
N GLU A 60 3.37 -13.01 1.32
CA GLU A 60 3.13 -12.83 2.76
C GLU A 60 2.14 -11.68 3.00
N ALA A 61 2.42 -10.50 2.43
CA ALA A 61 1.53 -9.35 2.52
C ALA A 61 0.15 -9.66 1.92
N TYR A 62 0.12 -10.24 0.72
CA TYR A 62 -1.14 -10.57 0.09
C TYR A 62 -1.99 -11.52 0.93
N THR A 63 -1.41 -12.61 1.42
CA THR A 63 -2.13 -13.61 2.20
C THR A 63 -2.68 -13.02 3.50
N LYS A 64 -1.85 -12.23 4.21
CA LYS A 64 -2.25 -11.56 5.45
C LYS A 64 -3.46 -10.65 5.23
N PHE A 65 -3.33 -9.69 4.34
CA PHE A 65 -4.34 -8.64 4.16
C PHE A 65 -5.59 -9.15 3.41
N PHE A 66 -5.43 -10.04 2.45
CA PHE A 66 -6.56 -10.65 1.77
C PHE A 66 -7.45 -11.46 2.71
N ALA A 67 -6.86 -12.21 3.65
CA ALA A 67 -7.61 -12.94 4.66
C ALA A 67 -8.45 -12.00 5.56
N LEU A 68 -7.89 -10.85 5.95
CA LEU A 68 -8.59 -9.86 6.77
C LEU A 68 -9.78 -9.20 6.03
N LEU A 69 -9.69 -9.07 4.72
CA LEU A 69 -10.78 -8.55 3.90
C LEU A 69 -12.01 -9.46 3.87
N SER A 70 -11.93 -10.71 4.32
CA SER A 70 -13.10 -11.59 4.41
C SER A 70 -14.19 -11.02 5.35
N ASP A 71 -13.79 -10.24 6.35
CA ASP A 71 -14.67 -9.51 7.24
C ASP A 71 -14.92 -8.10 6.69
N ALA A 72 -16.15 -7.85 6.23
CA ALA A 72 -16.52 -6.55 5.65
C ALA A 72 -16.39 -5.38 6.66
N SER A 73 -16.56 -5.65 7.96
CA SER A 73 -16.42 -4.63 9.01
C SER A 73 -14.97 -4.16 9.19
N LYS A 74 -13.99 -4.92 8.68
CA LYS A 74 -12.56 -4.61 8.77
C LYS A 74 -11.99 -3.99 7.51
N LEU A 75 -12.80 -3.67 6.50
CA LEU A 75 -12.31 -3.15 5.23
C LEU A 75 -11.34 -1.99 5.42
N TRP A 76 -11.79 -0.92 6.05
CA TRP A 76 -11.01 0.32 6.19
C TRP A 76 -9.80 0.16 7.09
N THR A 77 -9.92 -0.56 8.21
CA THR A 77 -8.80 -0.82 9.12
C THR A 77 -7.75 -1.74 8.45
N THR A 78 -8.17 -2.70 7.65
CA THR A 78 -7.25 -3.57 6.89
C THR A 78 -6.47 -2.79 5.85
N LEU A 79 -7.13 -1.90 5.10
CA LEU A 79 -6.46 -1.07 4.10
C LEU A 79 -5.53 -0.04 4.77
N LEU A 80 -5.93 0.55 5.90
CA LEU A 80 -5.06 1.42 6.69
C LEU A 80 -3.78 0.69 7.16
N GLU A 81 -3.91 -0.54 7.66
CA GLU A 81 -2.76 -1.35 8.06
C GLU A 81 -1.87 -1.71 6.88
N LEU A 82 -2.44 -1.99 5.71
CA LEU A 82 -1.69 -2.22 4.47
C LEU A 82 -0.85 -1.00 4.09
N GLU A 83 -1.46 0.20 4.04
CA GLU A 83 -0.74 1.44 3.71
C GLU A 83 0.39 1.72 4.71
N ASN A 84 0.11 1.61 6.00
CA ASN A 84 1.12 1.81 7.04
C ASN A 84 2.28 0.81 6.92
N THR A 85 1.98 -0.44 6.57
CA THR A 85 3.01 -1.48 6.33
C THR A 85 3.83 -1.16 5.07
N ALA A 86 3.19 -0.65 4.01
CA ALA A 86 3.87 -0.23 2.79
C ALA A 86 4.80 0.96 3.06
N ILE A 87 4.33 1.99 3.76
CA ILE A 87 5.14 3.15 4.18
C ILE A 87 6.37 2.71 4.97
N ALA A 88 6.20 1.88 6.00
CA ALA A 88 7.31 1.38 6.81
C ALA A 88 8.32 0.57 5.97
N THR A 89 7.83 -0.26 5.05
CA THR A 89 8.65 -1.09 4.19
C THR A 89 9.42 -0.26 3.17
N HIS A 90 8.76 0.69 2.51
CA HIS A 90 9.38 1.58 1.53
C HIS A 90 10.42 2.48 2.19
N THR A 91 10.16 3.02 3.37
CA THR A 91 11.12 3.80 4.15
C THR A 91 12.37 3.00 4.44
N ALA A 92 12.24 1.76 4.93
CA ALA A 92 13.38 0.87 5.20
C ALA A 92 14.16 0.50 3.92
N ILE A 93 13.50 0.45 2.76
CA ILE A 93 14.17 0.25 1.46
C ILE A 93 14.92 1.51 1.04
N ILE A 94 14.32 2.71 1.18
CA ILE A 94 14.95 3.99 0.83
C ILE A 94 16.29 4.16 1.53
N GLU A 95 16.37 3.82 2.81
CA GLU A 95 17.60 3.91 3.62
C GLU A 95 18.78 3.11 3.05
N ARG A 96 18.51 2.11 2.20
CA ARG A 96 19.50 1.24 1.58
C ARG A 96 19.81 1.55 0.12
N LEU A 97 19.06 2.50 -0.46
CA LEU A 97 19.25 2.84 -1.86
C LEU A 97 20.43 3.78 -2.04
N THR A 98 21.36 3.38 -2.90
CA THR A 98 22.51 4.23 -3.30
C THR A 98 22.14 5.19 -4.45
N SER A 99 21.08 4.91 -5.20
CA SER A 99 20.62 5.74 -6.31
C SER A 99 19.62 6.79 -5.83
N ALA A 100 20.01 8.05 -5.86
CA ALA A 100 19.13 9.17 -5.51
C ALA A 100 17.85 9.19 -6.36
N LYS A 101 17.92 8.82 -7.65
CA LYS A 101 16.76 8.72 -8.54
C LYS A 101 15.75 7.68 -8.06
N HIS A 102 16.23 6.51 -7.67
CA HIS A 102 15.36 5.44 -7.16
C HIS A 102 14.81 5.78 -5.78
N ALA A 103 15.62 6.38 -4.92
CA ALA A 103 15.16 6.87 -3.62
C ALA A 103 14.06 7.94 -3.77
N ALA A 104 14.23 8.90 -4.68
CA ALA A 104 13.23 9.94 -4.95
C ALA A 104 11.91 9.36 -5.49
N LEU A 105 11.97 8.37 -6.39
CA LEU A 105 10.77 7.70 -6.87
C LEU A 105 10.04 7.02 -5.72
N LEU A 106 10.74 6.23 -4.90
CA LEU A 106 10.11 5.49 -3.82
C LEU A 106 9.59 6.44 -2.73
N ALA A 107 10.29 7.54 -2.44
CA ALA A 107 9.82 8.58 -1.52
C ALA A 107 8.53 9.26 -2.03
N SER A 108 8.40 9.48 -3.34
CA SER A 108 7.16 10.03 -3.91
C SER A 108 5.97 9.08 -3.77
N ILE A 109 6.19 7.78 -3.95
CA ILE A 109 5.18 6.74 -3.70
C ILE A 109 4.77 6.78 -2.23
N THR A 110 5.74 6.69 -1.31
CA THR A 110 5.51 6.71 0.14
C THR A 110 4.72 7.95 0.59
N THR A 111 4.95 9.10 -0.04
CA THR A 111 4.21 10.34 0.25
C THR A 111 2.72 10.21 -0.09
N ILE A 112 2.38 9.54 -1.18
CA ILE A 112 0.97 9.34 -1.55
C ILE A 112 0.32 8.25 -0.66
N GLU A 113 1.05 7.18 -0.34
CA GLU A 113 0.59 6.18 0.62
C GLU A 113 0.29 6.79 1.99
N ALA A 114 1.09 7.75 2.45
CA ALA A 114 0.80 8.48 3.69
C ALA A 114 -0.51 9.30 3.59
N ARG A 115 -0.85 9.83 2.41
CA ARG A 115 -2.14 10.49 2.17
C ARG A 115 -3.29 9.48 2.14
N HIS A 116 -3.08 8.29 1.56
CA HIS A 116 -4.05 7.19 1.63
C HIS A 116 -4.31 6.80 3.09
N ALA A 117 -3.24 6.57 3.87
CA ALA A 117 -3.35 6.22 5.27
C ALA A 117 -4.13 7.27 6.08
N ALA A 118 -3.86 8.56 5.87
CA ALA A 118 -4.60 9.64 6.53
C ALA A 118 -6.09 9.65 6.16
N MET A 119 -6.42 9.43 4.89
CA MET A 119 -7.81 9.33 4.42
C MET A 119 -8.49 8.10 5.02
N LEU A 120 -7.85 6.94 5.00
CA LEU A 120 -8.38 5.69 5.56
C LEU A 120 -8.58 5.80 7.08
N ALA A 121 -7.66 6.46 7.80
CA ALA A 121 -7.80 6.73 9.22
C ALA A 121 -9.04 7.57 9.54
N SER A 122 -9.43 8.50 8.66
CA SER A 122 -10.66 9.28 8.81
C SER A 122 -11.95 8.47 8.66
N LEU A 123 -11.88 7.31 7.97
CA LEU A 123 -12.99 6.36 7.80
C LEU A 123 -13.05 5.30 8.91
N THR A 124 -12.08 5.29 9.79
CA THR A 124 -12.05 4.45 10.98
C THR A 124 -12.35 5.30 12.22
N SER A 125 -12.66 4.67 13.35
CA SER A 125 -12.84 5.37 14.63
C SER A 125 -11.51 5.70 15.33
N THR A 126 -10.43 5.87 14.56
CA THR A 126 -9.09 6.16 15.07
C THR A 126 -9.02 7.61 15.56
N ASN A 127 -8.43 7.83 16.74
CA ASN A 127 -8.16 9.17 17.25
C ASN A 127 -7.17 9.88 16.31
N LEU A 128 -7.32 11.22 16.16
CA LEU A 128 -6.51 12.00 15.22
C LEU A 128 -5.02 11.98 15.52
N ASP A 129 -4.63 11.94 16.79
CA ASP A 129 -3.23 11.80 17.20
C ASP A 129 -2.66 10.45 16.80
N LEU A 130 -3.39 9.35 17.02
CA LEU A 130 -2.99 8.01 16.61
C LEU A 130 -2.98 7.85 15.09
N ALA A 131 -3.81 8.60 14.36
CA ALA A 131 -3.83 8.58 12.91
C ALA A 131 -2.53 9.13 12.26
N LEU A 132 -1.75 9.93 13.01
CA LEU A 132 -0.47 10.45 12.55
C LEU A 132 0.72 9.54 12.88
N GLU A 133 0.50 8.51 13.70
CA GLU A 133 1.54 7.56 14.08
C GLU A 133 1.52 6.32 13.18
N ASN A 134 2.69 5.94 12.69
CA ASN A 134 2.86 4.68 11.99
C ASN A 134 3.67 3.71 12.84
N THR A 135 3.00 2.76 13.47
CA THR A 135 3.62 1.70 14.28
C THR A 135 3.78 0.38 13.53
N ALA A 136 3.44 0.35 12.24
CA ALA A 136 3.54 -0.85 11.42
C ALA A 136 5.00 -1.29 11.24
N GLN A 137 5.19 -2.60 11.14
CA GLN A 137 6.50 -3.18 10.93
C GLN A 137 6.80 -3.32 9.44
N SER A 138 8.05 -3.01 9.08
CA SER A 138 8.56 -3.26 7.74
C SER A 138 8.60 -4.77 7.42
N LEU A 139 8.23 -5.13 6.18
CA LEU A 139 8.36 -6.51 5.68
C LEU A 139 9.80 -6.85 5.24
N VAL A 140 10.68 -5.87 5.14
CA VAL A 140 12.11 -6.10 4.92
C VAL A 140 12.85 -6.00 6.25
N LYS A 141 13.64 -7.02 6.57
CA LYS A 141 14.48 -7.01 7.78
C LYS A 141 15.55 -5.93 7.65
N GLN A 142 15.79 -5.22 8.71
CA GLN A 142 16.91 -4.28 8.83
C GLN A 142 18.26 -5.00 8.79
#